data_9227763a52cd23d47dbe858b54b0ab61
#
_entry.id   9227763a52cd23d47dbe858b54b0ab61
#
_cell.length_a   1.000
_cell.length_b   1.000
_cell.length_c   1.000
_cell.angle_alpha   90.00
_cell.angle_beta   90.00
_cell.angle_gamma   90.00
#
_symmetry.space_group_name_H-M   'P 1'
#
loop_
_entity.id
_entity.type
_entity.pdbx_description
1 polymer ?
#
loop_
_entity_poly.entity_id
_entity_poly.type
_entity_poly.pdbx_seq_one_letter_code
_entity_poly.pdbx_strand_id
1 'polypeptide(L)'
;MVFFSGRLESEILAMPAGFVARFLHYAERMETYGPDLGMPHTRAMGDGLFELRIKAAEGIARVFYCTVVNRRIVMLHHFVKKTDKTPRRELATALRRMREFKDA
;
A
#
# COMPACT_ATOMS: atom_id res chain seq x y z
N MET A 1 -7.75 9.53 0.38
CA MET A 1 -6.49 8.78 0.19
C MET A 1 -5.41 9.70 -0.32
N VAL A 2 -4.21 9.56 0.21
CA VAL A 2 -3.05 10.40 -0.15
C VAL A 2 -1.90 9.48 -0.53
N PHE A 3 -0.96 9.97 -1.33
CA PHE A 3 0.28 9.27 -1.66
C PHE A 3 1.45 9.97 -1.01
N PHE A 4 2.48 9.22 -0.64
CA PHE A 4 3.71 9.77 -0.08
C PHE A 4 4.30 10.86 -0.99
N SER A 5 4.23 10.66 -2.31
CA SER A 5 4.70 11.62 -3.30
C SER A 5 3.92 11.48 -4.60
N GLY A 6 3.97 12.51 -5.44
CA GLY A 6 3.39 12.44 -6.78
C GLY A 6 4.07 11.39 -7.65
N ARG A 7 5.36 11.17 -7.44
CA ARG A 7 6.10 10.12 -8.15
C ARG A 7 5.53 8.72 -7.81
N LEU A 8 5.27 8.45 -6.53
CA LEU A 8 4.70 7.17 -6.10
C LEU A 8 3.32 6.97 -6.71
N GLU A 9 2.49 8.01 -6.71
CA GLU A 9 1.17 7.96 -7.34
C GLU A 9 1.28 7.58 -8.80
N SER A 10 2.16 8.25 -9.54
CA SER A 10 2.38 7.96 -10.96
C SER A 10 2.87 6.53 -11.18
N GLU A 11 3.77 6.05 -10.33
CA GLU A 11 4.30 4.69 -10.42
C GLU A 11 3.21 3.64 -10.21
N ILE A 12 2.38 3.83 -9.19
CA ILE A 12 1.29 2.89 -8.89
C ILE A 12 0.27 2.88 -10.05
N LEU A 13 -0.11 4.06 -10.54
CA LEU A 13 -1.08 4.15 -11.63
C LEU A 13 -0.51 3.70 -12.98
N ALA A 14 0.81 3.58 -13.10
CA ALA A 14 1.47 3.05 -14.29
C ALA A 14 1.68 1.53 -14.26
N MET A 15 1.27 0.85 -13.21
CA MET A 15 1.32 -0.62 -13.16
C MET A 15 0.40 -1.22 -14.22
N PRO A 16 0.57 -2.51 -14.58
CA PRO A 16 -0.36 -3.19 -15.48
C PRO A 16 -1.81 -2.99 -15.07
N ALA A 17 -2.70 -2.88 -16.05
CA ALA A 17 -4.10 -2.48 -15.84
C ALA A 17 -4.85 -3.32 -14.80
N GLY A 18 -4.56 -4.63 -14.73
CA GLY A 18 -5.18 -5.51 -13.74
C GLY A 18 -4.84 -5.12 -12.30
N PHE A 19 -3.59 -4.72 -12.05
CA PHE A 19 -3.19 -4.24 -10.74
C PHE A 19 -3.85 -2.91 -10.38
N VAL A 20 -3.86 -1.97 -11.34
CA VAL A 20 -4.43 -0.63 -11.10
C VAL A 20 -5.93 -0.74 -10.78
N ALA A 21 -6.67 -1.52 -11.55
CA ALA A 21 -8.11 -1.69 -11.32
C ALA A 21 -8.39 -2.24 -9.92
N ARG A 22 -7.64 -3.25 -9.50
CA ARG A 22 -7.80 -3.85 -8.17
C ARG A 22 -7.34 -2.91 -7.06
N PHE A 23 -6.25 -2.17 -7.29
CA PHE A 23 -5.78 -1.17 -6.34
C PHE A 23 -6.86 -0.13 -6.05
N LEU A 24 -7.46 0.43 -7.11
CA LEU A 24 -8.51 1.44 -6.96
C LEU A 24 -9.74 0.88 -6.25
N HIS A 25 -10.10 -0.36 -6.56
CA HIS A 25 -11.21 -1.04 -5.89
C HIS A 25 -10.96 -1.20 -4.38
N TYR A 26 -9.78 -1.68 -3.99
CA TYR A 26 -9.45 -1.86 -2.57
C TYR A 26 -9.29 -0.52 -1.86
N ALA A 27 -8.72 0.48 -2.52
CA ALA A 27 -8.59 1.82 -1.94
C ALA A 27 -9.96 2.42 -1.61
N GLU A 28 -10.91 2.28 -2.52
CA GLU A 28 -12.28 2.73 -2.29
C GLU A 28 -12.93 2.00 -1.11
N ARG A 29 -12.74 0.67 -1.03
CA ARG A 29 -13.26 -0.11 0.09
C ARG A 29 -12.64 0.31 1.41
N MET A 30 -11.33 0.60 1.44
CA MET A 30 -10.66 1.07 2.64
C MET A 30 -11.20 2.42 3.11
N GLU A 31 -11.54 3.31 2.20
CA GLU A 31 -12.14 4.59 2.56
C GLU A 31 -13.53 4.43 3.16
N THR A 32 -14.29 3.43 2.73
CA THR A 32 -15.63 3.15 3.21
C THR A 32 -15.62 2.36 4.52
N TYR A 33 -14.81 1.32 4.62
CA TYR A 33 -14.85 0.34 5.71
C TYR A 33 -13.67 0.41 6.67
N GLY A 34 -12.70 1.28 6.40
CA GLY A 34 -11.51 1.40 7.21
C GLY A 34 -10.29 0.76 6.57
N PRO A 35 -9.08 1.06 7.10
CA PRO A 35 -7.82 0.66 6.49
C PRO A 35 -7.55 -0.85 6.54
N ASP A 36 -8.14 -1.57 7.48
CA ASP A 36 -7.89 -3.00 7.63
C ASP A 36 -9.06 -3.80 7.07
N LEU A 37 -8.93 -4.25 5.82
CA LEU A 37 -9.95 -5.09 5.17
C LEU A 37 -9.81 -6.56 5.56
N GLY A 38 -8.76 -6.92 6.31
CA GLY A 38 -8.51 -8.29 6.72
C GLY A 38 -7.83 -9.13 5.63
N MET A 39 -7.28 -10.27 6.05
CA MET A 39 -6.69 -11.24 5.14
C MET A 39 -7.76 -11.79 4.19
N PRO A 40 -7.42 -12.11 2.96
CA PRO A 40 -6.07 -12.07 2.35
C PRO A 40 -5.71 -10.71 1.72
N HIS A 41 -6.56 -9.70 1.81
CA HIS A 41 -6.39 -8.43 1.09
C HIS A 41 -5.42 -7.50 1.78
N THR A 42 -5.55 -7.34 3.10
CA THR A 42 -4.68 -6.45 3.87
C THR A 42 -4.09 -7.19 5.05
N ARG A 43 -2.92 -6.73 5.49
CA ARG A 43 -2.20 -7.33 6.61
C ARG A 43 -1.53 -6.24 7.43
N ALA A 44 -1.74 -6.27 8.74
CA ALA A 44 -1.05 -5.37 9.65
C ALA A 44 0.41 -5.82 9.80
N MET A 45 1.34 -4.87 9.65
CA MET A 45 2.78 -5.13 9.70
C MET A 45 3.42 -4.64 11.00
N GLY A 46 2.62 -4.07 11.91
CA GLY A 46 3.11 -3.46 13.15
C GLY A 46 3.34 -1.96 12.99
N ASP A 47 3.35 -1.25 14.12
CA ASP A 47 3.62 0.20 14.21
C ASP A 47 2.70 1.08 13.36
N GLY A 48 1.51 0.58 13.02
CA GLY A 48 0.55 1.31 12.19
C GLY A 48 0.76 1.17 10.70
N LEU A 49 1.69 0.34 10.28
CA LEU A 49 1.94 0.02 8.88
C LEU A 49 1.07 -1.15 8.44
N PHE A 50 0.51 -1.05 7.23
CA PHE A 50 -0.28 -2.10 6.60
C PHE A 50 0.28 -2.43 5.23
N GLU A 51 0.02 -3.66 4.78
CA GLU A 51 0.37 -4.12 3.45
C GLU A 51 -0.93 -4.49 2.71
N LEU A 52 -1.14 -3.88 1.53
CA LEU A 52 -2.23 -4.25 0.63
C LEU A 52 -1.67 -5.26 -0.38
N ARG A 53 -2.31 -6.41 -0.47
CA ARG A 53 -1.93 -7.46 -1.40
C ARG A 53 -2.86 -7.44 -2.61
N ILE A 54 -2.28 -7.26 -3.80
CA ILE A 54 -3.04 -7.17 -5.04
C ILE A 54 -2.66 -8.35 -5.92
N LYS A 55 -3.58 -9.31 -6.05
CA LYS A 55 -3.38 -10.49 -6.88
C LYS A 55 -4.14 -10.31 -8.18
N ALA A 56 -3.43 -10.45 -9.29
CA ALA A 56 -4.00 -10.34 -10.63
C ALA A 56 -3.31 -11.35 -11.56
N ALA A 57 -3.77 -11.45 -12.81
CA ALA A 57 -3.17 -12.35 -13.78
C ALA A 57 -1.67 -12.09 -13.97
N GLU A 58 -1.26 -10.84 -13.84
CA GLU A 58 0.13 -10.41 -14.02
C GLU A 58 1.05 -10.80 -12.85
N GLY A 59 0.50 -11.27 -11.73
CA GLY A 59 1.27 -11.64 -10.55
C GLY A 59 0.70 -11.08 -9.26
N ILE A 60 1.58 -10.75 -8.31
CA ILE A 60 1.20 -10.19 -7.02
C ILE A 60 1.95 -8.89 -6.80
N ALA A 61 1.20 -7.79 -6.68
CA ALA A 61 1.74 -6.49 -6.30
C ALA A 61 1.46 -6.25 -4.82
N ARG A 62 2.31 -5.48 -4.16
CA ARG A 62 2.15 -5.08 -2.77
C ARG A 62 2.22 -3.56 -2.67
N VAL A 63 1.33 -2.99 -1.87
CA VAL A 63 1.36 -1.56 -1.56
C VAL A 63 1.35 -1.42 -0.04
N PHE A 64 2.37 -0.75 0.50
CA PHE A 64 2.40 -0.41 1.92
C PHE A 64 1.69 0.90 2.16
N TYR A 65 0.91 0.97 3.22
CA TYR A 65 0.19 2.16 3.60
C TYR A 65 0.04 2.27 5.11
N CYS A 66 -0.30 3.46 5.57
CA CYS A 66 -0.57 3.72 6.97
C CYS A 66 -1.75 4.68 7.10
N THR A 67 -2.19 4.92 8.32
CA THR A 67 -3.18 5.96 8.61
C THR A 67 -2.54 7.06 9.43
N VAL A 68 -2.99 8.27 9.20
CA VAL A 68 -2.56 9.45 9.96
C VAL A 68 -3.80 10.15 10.52
N VAL A 69 -3.63 11.33 11.09
CA VAL A 69 -4.70 12.11 11.71
C VAL A 69 -5.95 12.14 10.83
N ASN A 70 -7.13 12.00 11.45
CA ASN A 70 -8.44 11.97 10.79
C ASN A 70 -8.65 10.73 9.90
N ARG A 71 -7.99 9.62 10.23
CA ARG A 71 -8.11 8.35 9.51
C ARG A 71 -7.72 8.44 8.04
N ARG A 72 -6.90 9.43 7.69
CA ARG A 72 -6.42 9.57 6.32
C ARG A 72 -5.48 8.42 5.98
N ILE A 73 -5.74 7.74 4.85
CA ILE A 73 -4.91 6.65 4.37
C ILE A 73 -3.81 7.22 3.49
N VAL A 74 -2.57 6.86 3.79
CA VAL A 74 -1.39 7.33 3.05
C VAL A 74 -0.67 6.14 2.43
N MET A 75 -0.59 6.12 1.10
CA MET A 75 0.18 5.12 0.37
C MET A 75 1.65 5.50 0.43
N LEU A 76 2.52 4.54 0.81
CA LEU A 76 3.92 4.81 1.13
C LEU A 76 4.90 4.21 0.13
N HIS A 77 4.62 3.02 -0.38
CA HIS A 77 5.56 2.30 -1.23
C HIS A 77 4.85 1.16 -1.94
N HIS A 78 5.35 0.77 -3.10
CA HIS A 78 4.82 -0.37 -3.84
C HIS A 78 5.97 -1.20 -4.41
N PHE A 79 5.70 -2.47 -4.64
CA PHE A 79 6.61 -3.35 -5.38
C PHE A 79 5.84 -4.57 -5.90
N VAL A 80 6.36 -5.18 -6.95
CA VAL A 80 5.79 -6.43 -7.48
C VAL A 80 6.62 -7.59 -6.93
N LYS A 81 5.93 -8.57 -6.39
CA LYS A 81 6.54 -9.65 -5.64
C LYS A 81 6.72 -10.89 -6.50
N LYS A 82 7.89 -11.52 -6.38
CA LYS A 82 8.19 -12.79 -7.02
C LYS A 82 8.14 -13.98 -6.06
N THR A 83 8.13 -13.71 -4.75
CA THR A 83 8.10 -14.74 -3.69
C THR A 83 7.07 -14.36 -2.63
N ASP A 84 6.74 -15.29 -1.74
CA ASP A 84 5.76 -15.04 -0.67
C ASP A 84 6.28 -14.12 0.44
N LYS A 85 7.60 -13.99 0.57
CA LYS A 85 8.20 -13.17 1.62
C LYS A 85 8.34 -11.72 1.18
N THR A 86 8.04 -10.78 2.08
CA THR A 86 8.29 -9.37 1.87
C THR A 86 9.78 -9.08 2.03
N PRO A 87 10.48 -8.59 1.00
CA PRO A 87 11.90 -8.27 1.14
C PRO A 87 12.11 -7.18 2.21
N ARG A 88 13.17 -7.35 3.01
CA ARG A 88 13.48 -6.41 4.10
C ARG A 88 13.67 -4.98 3.62
N ARG A 89 14.29 -4.79 2.46
CA ARG A 89 14.54 -3.45 1.91
C ARG A 89 13.24 -2.73 1.56
N GLU A 90 12.24 -3.47 1.09
CA GLU A 90 10.94 -2.89 0.75
C GLU A 90 10.22 -2.44 2.01
N LEU A 91 10.24 -3.29 3.04
CA LEU A 91 9.67 -2.94 4.34
C LEU A 91 10.38 -1.74 4.96
N ALA A 92 11.72 -1.72 4.89
CA ALA A 92 12.52 -0.62 5.43
C ALA A 92 12.19 0.72 4.74
N THR A 93 12.00 0.69 3.41
CA THR A 93 11.59 1.88 2.66
C THR A 93 10.23 2.38 3.14
N ALA A 94 9.27 1.48 3.30
CA ALA A 94 7.94 1.84 3.76
C ALA A 94 7.96 2.45 5.16
N LEU A 95 8.71 1.85 6.08
CA LEU A 95 8.84 2.36 7.46
C LEU A 95 9.50 3.72 7.50
N ARG A 96 10.55 3.92 6.71
CA ARG A 96 11.23 5.22 6.62
C ARG A 96 10.27 6.30 6.11
N ARG A 97 9.54 6.01 5.03
CA ARG A 97 8.58 6.96 4.45
C ARG A 97 7.43 7.26 5.41
N MET A 98 6.97 6.25 6.13
CA MET A 98 5.94 6.46 7.15
C MET A 98 6.41 7.44 8.21
N ARG A 99 7.63 7.29 8.71
CA ARG A 99 8.21 8.19 9.69
C ARG A 99 8.36 9.60 9.14
N GLU A 100 8.90 9.72 7.94
CA GLU A 100 9.05 11.04 7.27
C GLU A 100 7.70 11.73 7.12
N PHE A 101 6.67 11.00 6.72
CA PHE A 101 5.34 11.58 6.52
C PHE A 101 4.72 12.04 7.84
N LYS A 102 4.84 11.23 8.90
CA LYS A 102 4.27 11.56 10.20
C LYS A 102 5.01 12.68 10.92
N ASP A 103 6.31 12.83 10.66
CA ASP A 103 7.14 13.85 11.28
C ASP A 103 7.15 15.17 10.51
N ALA A 104 6.53 15.20 9.36
CA ALA A 104 6.48 16.41 8.53
C ALA A 104 5.52 17.48 9.07
#